data_b3245a81a4409589e07d35b529f805ea
#
_entry.id   b3245a81a4409589e07d35b529f805ea
#
_cell.length_a   1.000
_cell.length_b   1.000
_cell.length_c   1.000
_cell.angle_alpha   90.00
_cell.angle_beta   90.00
_cell.angle_gamma   90.00
#
_symmetry.space_group_name_H-M   'P 1'
#
loop_
_entity.id
_entity.type
_entity.pdbx_description
1 polymer ?
#
loop_
_entity_poly.entity_id
_entity_poly.type
_entity_poly.pdbx_seq_one_letter_code
_entity_poly.pdbx_strand_id
1 'polypeptide(L)'
;TEKPYPLMPNDMTTVKIISAKAGTGASTEDYNSGKATIGTGPYKFVEWVPGDRIILEANPNYHGDMAAFDKVTFKPIKAGPARISALLAGDVDFIDNVPPLDVARLKKDSSLEISSGSSNRVIYLHMDQFRENSPHITAKDGSQIKNPLMDVRVRKAISHAINRDAIVARVMEGIATPAGQLLPAGFHGVSENMKPLKYDPELSKKLLAEAGYADGFKMTIHGPNDRYINDAKVAEALAQMFNRIGIEASVETMTKAVYFKRASRGGPNDSPEFSFMLLGWGAGSGEASSPLKALLHTFDKSKGLGAANRGRHSDPRVDELIQKALATVDSDARGKLLAEATEIAVGENFG
;
A
#
# COMPACT_ATOMS: atom_id res chain seq x y z
N THR A 1 21.99 -18.56 10.38
CA THR A 1 21.42 -17.44 11.15
C THR A 1 21.54 -17.73 12.64
N GLU A 2 21.79 -16.73 13.47
CA GLU A 2 21.89 -16.88 14.93
C GLU A 2 20.54 -17.28 15.57
N LYS A 3 19.44 -16.90 14.93
CA LYS A 3 18.08 -17.26 15.33
C LYS A 3 17.35 -17.92 14.16
N PRO A 4 16.31 -18.73 14.43
CA PRO A 4 15.45 -19.24 13.36
C PRO A 4 14.93 -18.11 12.48
N TYR A 5 14.93 -18.33 11.16
CA TYR A 5 14.42 -17.37 10.17
C TYR A 5 13.56 -18.12 9.14
N PRO A 6 12.30 -18.44 9.47
CA PRO A 6 11.42 -19.25 8.63
C PRO A 6 11.12 -18.61 7.27
N LEU A 7 11.11 -17.28 7.20
CA LEU A 7 10.84 -16.54 5.96
C LEU A 7 12.05 -16.30 5.07
N MET A 8 13.24 -16.80 5.45
CA MET A 8 14.44 -16.59 4.64
C MET A 8 14.27 -16.99 3.16
N PRO A 9 13.66 -18.15 2.81
CA PRO A 9 13.44 -18.49 1.41
C PRO A 9 12.57 -17.46 0.67
N ASN A 10 11.50 -16.98 1.31
CA ASN A 10 10.59 -15.98 0.74
C ASN A 10 11.28 -14.64 0.56
N ASP A 11 12.03 -14.17 1.55
CA ASP A 11 12.73 -12.88 1.47
C ASP A 11 13.86 -12.92 0.43
N MET A 12 14.50 -14.06 0.25
CA MET A 12 15.51 -14.27 -0.80
C MET A 12 14.94 -14.14 -2.22
N THR A 13 13.65 -14.32 -2.44
CA THR A 13 13.02 -14.10 -3.76
C THR A 13 13.11 -12.64 -4.23
N THR A 14 13.32 -11.70 -3.31
CA THR A 14 13.51 -10.27 -3.63
C THR A 14 14.94 -9.94 -4.05
N VAL A 15 15.89 -10.83 -3.75
CA VAL A 15 17.31 -10.69 -4.11
C VAL A 15 17.51 -11.24 -5.52
N LYS A 16 17.81 -10.37 -6.47
CA LYS A 16 18.01 -10.80 -7.86
C LYS A 16 19.43 -11.30 -8.08
N ILE A 17 19.54 -12.42 -8.78
CA ILE A 17 20.84 -13.01 -9.18
C ILE A 17 21.34 -12.24 -10.41
N ILE A 18 22.51 -11.67 -10.29
CA ILE A 18 23.22 -10.94 -11.37
C ILE A 18 24.61 -11.50 -11.56
N SER A 19 25.20 -11.25 -12.73
CA SER A 19 26.58 -11.64 -13.03
C SER A 19 27.57 -10.95 -12.10
N ALA A 20 28.35 -11.71 -11.33
CA ALA A 20 29.43 -11.15 -10.51
C ALA A 20 30.47 -10.41 -11.36
N LYS A 21 30.82 -10.95 -12.54
CA LYS A 21 31.77 -10.34 -13.47
C LYS A 21 31.33 -8.96 -13.95
N ALA A 22 30.03 -8.76 -14.21
CA ALA A 22 29.49 -7.49 -14.69
C ALA A 22 29.10 -6.55 -13.54
N GLY A 23 28.65 -7.11 -12.40
CA GLY A 23 28.08 -6.34 -11.29
C GLY A 23 29.06 -5.91 -10.21
N THR A 24 30.24 -6.56 -10.09
CA THR A 24 31.22 -6.18 -9.07
C THR A 24 31.76 -4.79 -9.34
N GLY A 25 31.52 -3.85 -8.41
CA GLY A 25 31.92 -2.45 -8.52
C GLY A 25 31.09 -1.62 -9.52
N ALA A 26 30.03 -2.19 -10.10
CA ALA A 26 29.18 -1.48 -11.04
C ALA A 26 28.38 -0.35 -10.36
N SER A 27 28.29 0.78 -11.03
CA SER A 27 27.48 1.93 -10.62
C SER A 27 26.01 1.77 -11.02
N THR A 28 25.15 2.64 -10.50
CA THR A 28 23.74 2.72 -10.97
C THR A 28 23.67 2.97 -12.47
N GLU A 29 24.57 3.79 -13.03
CA GLU A 29 24.62 4.08 -14.46
C GLU A 29 25.01 2.85 -15.29
N ASP A 30 25.91 2.01 -14.80
CA ASP A 30 26.27 0.75 -15.48
C ASP A 30 25.07 -0.21 -15.54
N TYR A 31 24.18 -0.20 -14.53
CA TYR A 31 22.92 -0.95 -14.58
C TYR A 31 21.91 -0.29 -15.53
N ASN A 32 21.73 1.02 -15.46
CA ASN A 32 20.77 1.76 -16.29
C ASN A 32 21.11 1.68 -17.78
N SER A 33 22.39 1.71 -18.14
CA SER A 33 22.88 1.55 -19.52
C SER A 33 22.85 0.12 -20.04
N GLY A 34 22.60 -0.87 -19.17
CA GLY A 34 22.61 -2.29 -19.52
C GLY A 34 23.98 -2.96 -19.40
N LYS A 35 25.06 -2.23 -19.22
CA LYS A 35 26.43 -2.77 -19.13
C LYS A 35 26.57 -3.80 -17.99
N ALA A 36 25.92 -3.54 -16.83
CA ALA A 36 25.91 -4.44 -15.68
C ALA A 36 24.60 -5.24 -15.53
N THR A 37 23.59 -5.00 -16.36
CA THR A 37 22.27 -5.68 -16.29
C THR A 37 22.33 -7.06 -16.95
N ILE A 38 23.16 -7.93 -16.40
CA ILE A 38 23.35 -9.31 -16.86
C ILE A 38 22.87 -10.27 -15.79
N GLY A 39 21.72 -10.87 -16.03
CA GLY A 39 21.07 -11.84 -15.14
C GLY A 39 20.88 -13.20 -15.79
N THR A 40 20.10 -14.07 -15.10
CA THR A 40 19.83 -15.46 -15.51
C THR A 40 18.36 -15.67 -15.97
N GLY A 41 17.62 -14.59 -16.20
CA GLY A 41 16.20 -14.64 -16.54
C GLY A 41 15.91 -15.03 -18.00
N PRO A 42 14.61 -15.24 -18.34
CA PRO A 42 14.18 -15.63 -19.69
C PRO A 42 14.34 -14.52 -20.73
N TYR A 43 14.56 -13.28 -20.28
CA TYR A 43 14.80 -12.14 -21.14
C TYR A 43 16.14 -11.47 -20.83
N LYS A 44 16.77 -10.91 -21.85
CA LYS A 44 17.95 -10.05 -21.76
C LYS A 44 17.56 -8.60 -21.95
N PHE A 45 18.17 -7.72 -21.18
CA PHE A 45 18.04 -6.27 -21.34
C PHE A 45 18.71 -5.80 -22.64
N VAL A 46 18.02 -4.94 -23.38
CA VAL A 46 18.53 -4.33 -24.62
C VAL A 46 18.71 -2.83 -24.45
N GLU A 47 17.65 -2.13 -24.04
CA GLU A 47 17.64 -0.67 -23.97
C GLU A 47 16.69 -0.17 -22.88
N TRP A 48 17.04 0.94 -22.24
CA TRP A 48 16.14 1.77 -21.47
C TRP A 48 16.29 3.23 -21.87
N VAL A 49 15.20 3.81 -22.39
CA VAL A 49 15.06 5.24 -22.63
C VAL A 49 14.13 5.79 -21.54
N PRO A 50 14.66 6.56 -20.57
CA PRO A 50 13.87 7.06 -19.46
C PRO A 50 12.63 7.84 -19.90
N GLY A 51 11.46 7.43 -19.41
CA GLY A 51 10.17 8.05 -19.74
C GLY A 51 9.54 7.61 -21.06
N ASP A 52 10.24 6.86 -21.89
CA ASP A 52 9.77 6.38 -23.19
C ASP A 52 9.58 4.85 -23.22
N ARG A 53 10.63 4.05 -23.05
CA ARG A 53 10.55 2.60 -23.19
C ARG A 53 11.64 1.83 -22.48
N ILE A 54 11.36 0.54 -22.22
CA ILE A 54 12.36 -0.49 -21.91
C ILE A 54 12.18 -1.62 -22.93
N ILE A 55 13.28 -2.06 -23.55
CA ILE A 55 13.30 -3.15 -24.53
C ILE A 55 14.01 -4.35 -23.93
N LEU A 56 13.38 -5.51 -24.03
CA LEU A 56 13.91 -6.82 -23.66
C LEU A 56 13.82 -7.76 -24.87
N GLU A 57 14.80 -8.67 -25.00
CA GLU A 57 14.80 -9.77 -25.98
C GLU A 57 14.88 -11.13 -25.29
N ALA A 58 14.30 -12.15 -25.88
CA ALA A 58 14.36 -13.52 -25.39
C ALA A 58 15.82 -13.96 -25.16
N ASN A 59 16.05 -14.66 -24.05
CA ASN A 59 17.37 -15.21 -23.73
C ASN A 59 17.46 -16.65 -24.26
N PRO A 60 18.17 -16.92 -25.38
CA PRO A 60 18.27 -18.28 -25.94
C PRO A 60 19.03 -19.26 -25.04
N ASN A 61 19.74 -18.74 -24.00
CA ASN A 61 20.48 -19.55 -23.05
C ASN A 61 19.75 -19.66 -21.70
N TYR A 62 18.45 -19.37 -21.67
CA TYR A 62 17.69 -19.55 -20.45
C TYR A 62 17.55 -21.03 -20.10
N HIS A 63 17.69 -21.36 -18.82
CA HIS A 63 17.71 -22.75 -18.33
C HIS A 63 16.31 -23.37 -18.14
N GLY A 64 15.24 -22.59 -18.23
CA GLY A 64 13.84 -23.01 -18.16
C GLY A 64 13.18 -23.00 -19.54
N ASP A 65 11.84 -22.93 -19.54
CA ASP A 65 11.06 -22.87 -20.76
C ASP A 65 11.38 -21.62 -21.58
N MET A 66 11.37 -21.75 -22.90
CA MET A 66 11.58 -20.63 -23.81
C MET A 66 10.59 -19.50 -23.55
N ALA A 67 11.06 -18.26 -23.62
CA ALA A 67 10.20 -17.09 -23.52
C ALA A 67 9.11 -17.12 -24.61
N ALA A 68 7.87 -16.77 -24.24
CA ALA A 68 6.74 -16.80 -25.17
C ALA A 68 6.82 -15.75 -26.29
N PHE A 69 7.58 -14.68 -26.06
CA PHE A 69 7.77 -13.59 -27.03
C PHE A 69 9.25 -13.36 -27.28
N ASP A 70 9.63 -13.15 -28.53
CA ASP A 70 11.03 -12.88 -28.91
C ASP A 70 11.49 -11.53 -28.39
N LYS A 71 10.58 -10.54 -28.32
CA LYS A 71 10.85 -9.18 -27.88
C LYS A 71 9.69 -8.64 -27.07
N VAL A 72 10.01 -7.93 -25.98
CA VAL A 72 9.04 -7.22 -25.13
C VAL A 72 9.44 -5.76 -25.02
N THR A 73 8.50 -4.86 -25.25
CA THR A 73 8.70 -3.41 -25.09
C THR A 73 7.74 -2.89 -24.01
N PHE A 74 8.28 -2.39 -22.90
CA PHE A 74 7.51 -1.69 -21.89
C PHE A 74 7.44 -0.19 -22.22
N LYS A 75 6.23 0.36 -22.32
CA LYS A 75 5.96 1.79 -22.54
C LYS A 75 5.31 2.39 -21.29
N PRO A 76 5.95 3.31 -20.55
CA PRO A 76 5.37 3.91 -19.34
C PRO A 76 4.34 5.00 -19.67
N ILE A 77 3.09 4.62 -19.91
CA ILE A 77 1.98 5.52 -20.19
C ILE A 77 1.22 5.80 -18.88
N LYS A 78 1.42 6.98 -18.28
CA LYS A 78 0.89 7.30 -16.94
C LYS A 78 -0.64 7.49 -16.91
N ALA A 79 -1.22 8.16 -17.90
CA ALA A 79 -2.64 8.46 -17.94
C ALA A 79 -3.47 7.23 -18.38
N GLY A 80 -4.45 6.83 -17.56
CA GLY A 80 -5.34 5.69 -17.86
C GLY A 80 -6.03 5.78 -19.22
N PRO A 81 -6.67 6.90 -19.57
CA PRO A 81 -7.29 7.07 -20.89
C PRO A 81 -6.29 6.92 -22.05
N ALA A 82 -5.07 7.43 -21.90
CA ALA A 82 -4.03 7.27 -22.94
C ALA A 82 -3.58 5.81 -23.10
N ARG A 83 -3.49 5.02 -22.00
CA ARG A 83 -3.23 3.57 -22.09
C ARG A 83 -4.31 2.84 -22.87
N ILE A 84 -5.59 3.14 -22.59
CA ILE A 84 -6.72 2.54 -23.32
C ILE A 84 -6.68 2.93 -24.79
N SER A 85 -6.42 4.19 -25.12
CA SER A 85 -6.31 4.64 -26.52
C SER A 85 -5.18 3.91 -27.23
N ALA A 86 -4.04 3.74 -26.61
CA ALA A 86 -2.90 3.00 -27.18
C ALA A 86 -3.24 1.52 -27.43
N LEU A 87 -3.98 0.87 -26.52
CA LEU A 87 -4.43 -0.52 -26.70
C LEU A 87 -5.41 -0.61 -27.87
N LEU A 88 -6.41 0.25 -27.93
CA LEU A 88 -7.43 0.23 -28.99
C LEU A 88 -6.87 0.61 -30.37
N ALA A 89 -5.80 1.41 -30.42
CA ALA A 89 -5.09 1.75 -31.64
C ALA A 89 -4.10 0.65 -32.11
N GLY A 90 -3.84 -0.35 -31.26
CA GLY A 90 -2.82 -1.37 -31.54
C GLY A 90 -1.37 -0.90 -31.32
N ASP A 91 -1.17 0.25 -30.64
CA ASP A 91 0.17 0.74 -30.29
C ASP A 91 0.82 -0.06 -29.16
N VAL A 92 0.02 -0.80 -28.40
CA VAL A 92 0.42 -1.76 -27.38
C VAL A 92 -0.55 -2.96 -27.39
N ASP A 93 -0.02 -4.14 -27.05
CA ASP A 93 -0.79 -5.41 -27.03
C ASP A 93 -1.39 -5.70 -25.65
N PHE A 94 -0.88 -5.05 -24.61
CA PHE A 94 -1.29 -5.27 -23.22
C PHE A 94 -1.20 -3.97 -22.42
N ILE A 95 -2.18 -3.76 -21.53
CA ILE A 95 -2.14 -2.68 -20.53
C ILE A 95 -2.44 -3.23 -19.13
N ASP A 96 -1.82 -2.68 -18.11
CA ASP A 96 -2.16 -2.90 -16.71
C ASP A 96 -3.01 -1.74 -16.13
N ASN A 97 -3.53 -1.92 -14.94
CA ASN A 97 -4.27 -0.88 -14.21
C ASN A 97 -5.36 -0.21 -15.05
N VAL A 98 -6.23 -1.02 -15.65
CA VAL A 98 -7.39 -0.54 -16.41
C VAL A 98 -8.27 0.34 -15.51
N PRO A 99 -8.62 1.58 -15.92
CA PRO A 99 -9.55 2.41 -15.16
C PRO A 99 -10.89 1.69 -14.94
N PRO A 100 -11.42 1.64 -13.71
CA PRO A 100 -12.65 0.90 -13.40
C PRO A 100 -13.84 1.24 -14.30
N LEU A 101 -14.03 2.52 -14.60
CA LEU A 101 -15.12 3.01 -15.47
C LEU A 101 -15.09 2.43 -16.88
N ASP A 102 -13.92 2.02 -17.36
CA ASP A 102 -13.74 1.51 -18.73
C ASP A 102 -13.88 -0.03 -18.80
N VAL A 103 -13.77 -0.74 -17.70
CA VAL A 103 -13.79 -2.21 -17.65
C VAL A 103 -15.05 -2.77 -18.31
N ALA A 104 -16.23 -2.24 -17.97
CA ALA A 104 -17.50 -2.73 -18.52
C ALA A 104 -17.61 -2.49 -20.03
N ARG A 105 -17.05 -1.39 -20.52
CA ARG A 105 -16.99 -1.08 -21.97
C ARG A 105 -16.03 -2.01 -22.70
N LEU A 106 -14.81 -2.16 -22.18
CA LEU A 106 -13.77 -2.99 -22.79
C LEU A 106 -14.14 -4.48 -22.82
N LYS A 107 -14.87 -4.99 -21.81
CA LYS A 107 -15.41 -6.36 -21.80
C LYS A 107 -16.40 -6.66 -22.94
N LYS A 108 -16.96 -5.65 -23.57
CA LYS A 108 -17.87 -5.83 -24.73
C LYS A 108 -17.14 -5.91 -26.06
N ASP A 109 -15.87 -5.57 -26.08
CA ASP A 109 -15.04 -5.67 -27.27
C ASP A 109 -14.49 -7.10 -27.39
N SER A 110 -14.94 -7.81 -28.42
CA SER A 110 -14.56 -9.21 -28.66
C SER A 110 -13.10 -9.41 -29.07
N SER A 111 -12.39 -8.34 -29.41
CA SER A 111 -10.95 -8.37 -29.71
C SER A 111 -10.07 -8.29 -28.47
N LEU A 112 -10.67 -8.00 -27.28
CA LEU A 112 -9.96 -7.80 -26.03
C LEU A 112 -10.32 -8.87 -25.01
N GLU A 113 -9.35 -9.22 -24.17
CA GLU A 113 -9.55 -10.04 -22.99
C GLU A 113 -9.19 -9.24 -21.74
N ILE A 114 -10.01 -9.32 -20.68
CA ILE A 114 -9.74 -8.70 -19.39
C ILE A 114 -9.53 -9.77 -18.34
N SER A 115 -8.28 -9.95 -17.91
CA SER A 115 -7.93 -10.74 -16.73
C SER A 115 -8.06 -9.89 -15.47
N SER A 116 -8.80 -10.36 -14.48
CA SER A 116 -8.96 -9.68 -13.19
C SER A 116 -8.99 -10.67 -12.04
N GLY A 117 -8.45 -10.26 -10.89
CA GLY A 117 -8.42 -11.10 -9.71
C GLY A 117 -8.14 -10.27 -8.45
N SER A 118 -8.38 -10.88 -7.28
CA SER A 118 -8.03 -10.26 -6.00
C SER A 118 -6.52 -10.12 -5.87
N SER A 119 -6.08 -8.91 -5.59
CA SER A 119 -4.67 -8.60 -5.32
C SER A 119 -4.34 -8.85 -3.85
N ASN A 120 -3.07 -9.15 -3.55
CA ASN A 120 -2.54 -9.12 -2.17
C ASN A 120 -2.36 -7.70 -1.63
N ARG A 121 -2.75 -6.68 -2.40
CA ARG A 121 -2.64 -5.27 -1.99
C ARG A 121 -3.90 -4.81 -1.29
N VAL A 122 -3.73 -4.28 -0.08
CA VAL A 122 -4.77 -3.56 0.65
C VAL A 122 -4.45 -2.06 0.63
N ILE A 123 -5.47 -1.23 0.36
CA ILE A 123 -5.42 0.21 0.53
C ILE A 123 -5.91 0.52 1.93
N TYR A 124 -5.13 1.31 2.67
CA TYR A 124 -5.38 1.63 4.07
C TYR A 124 -5.09 3.10 4.38
N LEU A 125 -5.53 3.54 5.53
CA LEU A 125 -5.26 4.87 6.06
C LEU A 125 -4.24 4.76 7.18
N HIS A 126 -3.19 5.55 7.12
CA HIS A 126 -2.18 5.63 8.16
C HIS A 126 -2.30 6.98 8.87
N MET A 127 -2.34 6.94 10.20
CA MET A 127 -2.66 8.08 11.05
C MET A 127 -1.48 8.42 11.94
N ASP A 128 -1.22 9.72 12.12
CA ASP A 128 -0.22 10.23 13.05
C ASP A 128 -0.63 9.95 14.50
N GLN A 129 0.09 9.05 15.17
CA GLN A 129 -0.19 8.62 16.53
C GLN A 129 0.90 9.02 17.53
N PHE A 130 1.85 9.89 17.13
CA PHE A 130 3.02 10.21 17.97
C PHE A 130 3.21 11.69 18.27
N ARG A 131 2.72 12.61 17.42
CA ARG A 131 2.87 14.04 17.63
C ARG A 131 1.71 14.57 18.47
N GLU A 132 2.01 15.30 19.54
CA GLU A 132 0.99 15.96 20.36
C GLU A 132 0.20 16.99 19.54
N ASN A 133 0.91 17.73 18.66
CA ASN A 133 0.33 18.67 17.70
C ASN A 133 0.64 18.19 16.29
N SER A 134 -0.37 17.73 15.58
CA SER A 134 -0.20 17.17 14.24
C SER A 134 -0.32 18.28 13.17
N PRO A 135 0.59 18.35 12.17
CA PRO A 135 0.75 19.56 11.35
C PRO A 135 -0.45 19.88 10.44
N HIS A 136 -1.25 18.94 10.07
CA HIS A 136 -2.39 19.13 9.15
C HIS A 136 -3.75 18.91 9.84
N ILE A 137 -3.80 19.17 11.14
CA ILE A 137 -5.01 19.07 11.96
C ILE A 137 -5.14 20.33 12.81
N THR A 138 -6.32 20.96 12.77
CA THR A 138 -6.65 22.17 13.54
C THR A 138 -8.09 22.12 14.02
N ALA A 139 -8.45 22.97 14.95
CA ALA A 139 -9.85 23.30 15.22
C ALA A 139 -10.49 23.92 13.97
N LYS A 140 -11.82 24.02 13.94
CA LYS A 140 -12.55 24.62 12.80
C LYS A 140 -12.24 26.08 12.58
N ASP A 141 -11.89 26.81 13.62
CA ASP A 141 -11.44 28.21 13.55
C ASP A 141 -9.97 28.38 13.10
N GLY A 142 -9.26 27.25 12.91
CA GLY A 142 -7.85 27.22 12.51
C GLY A 142 -6.86 27.23 13.69
N SER A 143 -7.33 27.29 14.92
CA SER A 143 -6.46 27.19 16.11
C SER A 143 -5.86 25.79 16.24
N GLN A 144 -4.68 25.71 16.85
CA GLN A 144 -4.01 24.45 17.11
C GLN A 144 -4.74 23.65 18.19
N ILE A 145 -4.87 22.35 17.97
CA ILE A 145 -5.48 21.43 18.93
C ILE A 145 -4.55 20.24 19.18
N LYS A 146 -4.74 19.59 20.32
CA LYS A 146 -4.12 18.29 20.56
C LYS A 146 -4.52 17.32 19.46
N ASN A 147 -3.56 16.53 19.00
CA ASN A 147 -3.78 15.57 17.91
C ASN A 147 -4.89 14.56 18.26
N PRO A 148 -6.06 14.63 17.62
CA PRO A 148 -7.16 13.72 17.88
C PRO A 148 -6.88 12.27 17.48
N LEU A 149 -5.94 12.06 16.55
CA LEU A 149 -5.61 10.71 16.05
C LEU A 149 -4.84 9.86 17.08
N MET A 150 -4.35 10.46 18.16
CA MET A 150 -3.78 9.73 19.30
C MET A 150 -4.86 9.00 20.13
N ASP A 151 -6.10 9.45 20.07
CA ASP A 151 -7.22 8.80 20.77
C ASP A 151 -7.81 7.67 19.93
N VAL A 152 -7.83 6.45 20.50
CA VAL A 152 -8.36 5.27 19.83
C VAL A 152 -9.84 5.41 19.46
N ARG A 153 -10.62 6.16 20.26
CA ARG A 153 -12.05 6.43 19.99
C ARG A 153 -12.21 7.22 18.69
N VAL A 154 -11.33 8.20 18.44
CA VAL A 154 -11.32 8.97 17.19
C VAL A 154 -10.95 8.08 16.00
N ARG A 155 -9.92 7.24 16.11
CA ARG A 155 -9.55 6.30 15.04
C ARG A 155 -10.68 5.31 14.74
N LYS A 156 -11.36 4.81 15.78
CA LYS A 156 -12.54 3.96 15.64
C LYS A 156 -13.70 4.70 14.96
N ALA A 157 -13.96 5.95 15.35
CA ALA A 157 -14.96 6.79 14.71
C ALA A 157 -14.68 6.98 13.21
N ILE A 158 -13.44 7.28 12.84
CA ILE A 158 -13.00 7.39 11.45
C ILE A 158 -13.27 6.09 10.69
N SER A 159 -12.96 4.94 11.27
CA SER A 159 -13.17 3.65 10.61
C SER A 159 -14.64 3.30 10.39
N HIS A 160 -15.53 3.62 11.36
CA HIS A 160 -16.99 3.44 11.22
C HIS A 160 -17.63 4.46 10.26
N ALA A 161 -17.00 5.62 10.03
CA ALA A 161 -17.47 6.59 9.05
C ALA A 161 -17.27 6.15 7.60
N ILE A 162 -16.44 5.13 7.34
CA ILE A 162 -16.10 4.68 5.99
C ILE A 162 -17.12 3.67 5.49
N ASN A 163 -17.92 4.06 4.50
CA ASN A 163 -18.80 3.15 3.77
C ASN A 163 -18.01 2.44 2.68
N ARG A 164 -17.36 1.33 3.03
CA ARG A 164 -16.50 0.55 2.13
C ARG A 164 -17.29 -0.01 0.94
N ASP A 165 -18.52 -0.46 1.16
CA ASP A 165 -19.37 -0.98 0.07
C ASP A 165 -19.72 0.12 -0.94
N ALA A 166 -19.97 1.34 -0.47
CA ALA A 166 -20.21 2.48 -1.37
C ALA A 166 -18.94 2.86 -2.16
N ILE A 167 -17.74 2.78 -1.57
CA ILE A 167 -16.49 2.97 -2.30
C ILE A 167 -16.34 1.90 -3.38
N VAL A 168 -16.55 0.64 -3.03
CA VAL A 168 -16.46 -0.47 -3.99
C VAL A 168 -17.46 -0.28 -5.14
N ALA A 169 -18.72 0.02 -4.83
CA ALA A 169 -19.75 0.12 -5.85
C ALA A 169 -19.62 1.35 -6.75
N ARG A 170 -19.24 2.53 -6.19
CA ARG A 170 -19.34 3.83 -6.89
C ARG A 170 -18.02 4.42 -7.32
N VAL A 171 -16.91 4.06 -6.65
CA VAL A 171 -15.57 4.55 -6.98
C VAL A 171 -14.79 3.50 -7.73
N MET A 172 -14.99 2.23 -7.35
CA MET A 172 -14.25 1.09 -7.90
C MET A 172 -15.07 0.24 -8.87
N GLU A 173 -16.29 0.64 -9.22
CA GLU A 173 -17.17 -0.06 -10.19
C GLU A 173 -17.28 -1.57 -9.92
N GLY A 174 -17.29 -1.97 -8.64
CA GLY A 174 -17.40 -3.36 -8.21
C GLY A 174 -16.12 -4.21 -8.33
N ILE A 175 -15.01 -3.65 -8.78
CA ILE A 175 -13.74 -4.43 -8.98
C ILE A 175 -12.86 -4.53 -7.72
N ALA A 176 -13.26 -3.95 -6.62
CA ALA A 176 -12.56 -4.05 -5.34
C ALA A 176 -13.34 -4.89 -4.32
N THR A 177 -12.67 -5.27 -3.24
CA THR A 177 -13.27 -6.00 -2.12
C THR A 177 -13.03 -5.22 -0.82
N PRO A 178 -14.05 -5.02 0.04
CA PRO A 178 -13.85 -4.41 1.34
C PRO A 178 -12.85 -5.20 2.19
N ALA A 179 -11.90 -4.50 2.83
CA ALA A 179 -10.91 -5.12 3.70
C ALA A 179 -11.16 -4.77 5.17
N GLY A 180 -10.94 -5.73 6.07
CA GLY A 180 -10.96 -5.57 7.53
C GLY A 180 -9.59 -5.71 8.18
N GLN A 181 -8.57 -6.09 7.41
CA GLN A 181 -7.20 -6.29 7.87
C GLN A 181 -6.21 -6.07 6.72
N LEU A 182 -4.90 -6.17 7.00
CA LEU A 182 -3.82 -5.80 6.08
C LEU A 182 -3.55 -6.79 4.95
N LEU A 183 -4.19 -7.95 4.95
CA LEU A 183 -4.15 -8.93 3.86
C LEU A 183 -5.55 -9.48 3.58
N PRO A 184 -5.83 -9.89 2.35
CA PRO A 184 -7.06 -10.60 2.00
C PRO A 184 -7.16 -11.96 2.71
N ALA A 185 -8.38 -12.49 2.81
CA ALA A 185 -8.60 -13.86 3.29
C ALA A 185 -7.83 -14.89 2.42
N GLY A 186 -7.38 -15.98 3.05
CA GLY A 186 -6.62 -17.04 2.39
C GLY A 186 -5.10 -16.87 2.42
N PHE A 187 -4.60 -15.70 2.84
CA PHE A 187 -3.17 -15.52 3.07
C PHE A 187 -2.77 -16.01 4.46
N HIS A 188 -1.52 -16.45 4.60
CA HIS A 188 -1.03 -16.99 5.87
C HIS A 188 -0.97 -15.92 6.98
N GLY A 189 -1.46 -16.27 8.17
CA GLY A 189 -1.46 -15.39 9.35
C GLY A 189 -2.52 -14.29 9.34
N VAL A 190 -3.53 -14.36 8.46
CA VAL A 190 -4.73 -13.53 8.55
C VAL A 190 -5.65 -14.04 9.66
N SER A 191 -6.35 -13.13 10.34
CA SER A 191 -7.34 -13.49 11.34
C SER A 191 -8.69 -13.81 10.68
N GLU A 192 -9.31 -14.92 11.08
CA GLU A 192 -10.68 -15.26 10.67
C GLU A 192 -11.74 -14.43 11.41
N ASN A 193 -11.39 -13.84 12.55
CA ASN A 193 -12.26 -13.02 13.38
C ASN A 193 -12.42 -11.60 12.83
N MET A 194 -11.46 -11.12 12.02
CA MET A 194 -11.50 -9.75 11.51
C MET A 194 -12.29 -9.65 10.22
N LYS A 195 -13.33 -8.85 10.25
CA LYS A 195 -14.19 -8.51 9.12
C LYS A 195 -14.14 -7.00 8.87
N PRO A 196 -14.48 -6.53 7.66
CA PRO A 196 -14.67 -5.11 7.42
C PRO A 196 -15.67 -4.52 8.41
N LEU A 197 -15.33 -3.39 9.05
CA LEU A 197 -16.20 -2.74 10.00
C LEU A 197 -17.47 -2.25 9.30
N LYS A 198 -18.59 -2.39 10.00
CA LYS A 198 -19.87 -1.85 9.55
C LYS A 198 -19.81 -0.32 9.48
N TYR A 199 -20.32 0.25 8.40
CA TYR A 199 -20.57 1.68 8.29
C TYR A 199 -21.63 2.11 9.31
N ASP A 200 -21.26 3.01 10.21
CA ASP A 200 -22.14 3.55 11.25
C ASP A 200 -21.73 4.99 11.59
N PRO A 201 -22.24 5.97 10.84
CA PRO A 201 -21.90 7.37 11.05
C PRO A 201 -22.44 7.93 12.37
N GLU A 202 -23.52 7.37 12.93
CA GLU A 202 -24.05 7.82 14.22
C GLU A 202 -23.14 7.36 15.38
N LEU A 203 -22.67 6.11 15.32
CA LEU A 203 -21.62 5.66 16.25
C LEU A 203 -20.35 6.50 16.12
N SER A 204 -19.97 6.87 14.88
CA SER A 204 -18.80 7.74 14.64
C SER A 204 -18.94 9.10 15.35
N LYS A 205 -20.09 9.77 15.20
CA LYS A 205 -20.37 11.05 15.89
C LYS A 205 -20.34 10.89 17.41
N LYS A 206 -20.93 9.82 17.93
CA LYS A 206 -20.94 9.51 19.36
C LYS A 206 -19.50 9.35 19.88
N LEU A 207 -18.67 8.56 19.20
CA LEU A 207 -17.28 8.33 19.60
C LEU A 207 -16.44 9.61 19.54
N LEU A 208 -16.66 10.48 18.53
CA LEU A 208 -16.01 11.79 18.46
C LEU A 208 -16.40 12.67 19.66
N ALA A 209 -17.70 12.71 20.02
CA ALA A 209 -18.17 13.47 21.18
C ALA A 209 -17.57 12.94 22.50
N GLU A 210 -17.54 11.61 22.68
CA GLU A 210 -16.93 10.97 23.86
C GLU A 210 -15.42 11.25 23.97
N ALA A 211 -14.75 11.45 22.82
CA ALA A 211 -13.34 11.83 22.77
C ALA A 211 -13.09 13.33 22.96
N GLY A 212 -14.16 14.15 23.10
CA GLY A 212 -14.05 15.60 23.28
C GLY A 212 -14.05 16.40 21.98
N TYR A 213 -14.42 15.78 20.84
CA TYR A 213 -14.46 16.40 19.51
C TYR A 213 -15.88 16.43 18.93
N ALA A 214 -16.90 16.76 19.76
CA ALA A 214 -18.30 16.86 19.34
C ALA A 214 -18.50 17.82 18.15
N ASP A 215 -17.78 18.93 18.15
CA ASP A 215 -17.81 19.92 17.07
C ASP A 215 -16.96 19.52 15.87
N GLY A 216 -16.21 18.41 15.96
CA GLY A 216 -15.27 17.96 14.95
C GLY A 216 -13.97 18.80 14.91
N PHE A 217 -13.24 18.68 13.81
CA PHE A 217 -11.97 19.37 13.57
C PHE A 217 -11.67 19.41 12.07
N LYS A 218 -10.65 20.18 11.64
CA LYS A 218 -10.13 20.17 10.27
C LYS A 218 -9.02 19.16 10.12
N MET A 219 -9.00 18.46 9.00
CA MET A 219 -7.97 17.47 8.69
C MET A 219 -7.71 17.39 7.17
N THR A 220 -6.44 17.28 6.76
CA THR A 220 -6.10 17.03 5.37
C THR A 220 -5.75 15.56 5.13
N ILE A 221 -6.41 14.94 4.16
CA ILE A 221 -6.07 13.60 3.65
C ILE A 221 -5.02 13.77 2.58
N HIS A 222 -3.84 13.19 2.78
CA HIS A 222 -2.77 13.18 1.80
C HIS A 222 -2.72 11.85 1.08
N GLY A 223 -2.55 11.87 -0.25
CA GLY A 223 -2.49 10.66 -1.06
C GLY A 223 -1.73 10.83 -2.38
N PRO A 224 -1.34 9.73 -3.02
CA PRO A 224 -0.87 9.78 -4.39
C PRO A 224 -2.05 9.97 -5.37
N ASN A 225 -1.74 10.34 -6.62
CA ASN A 225 -2.72 10.43 -7.71
C ASN A 225 -2.29 9.65 -8.97
N ASP A 226 -1.23 8.87 -8.87
CA ASP A 226 -0.67 8.07 -9.97
C ASP A 226 -0.10 6.72 -9.49
N ARG A 227 -0.54 6.23 -8.31
CA ARG A 227 0.02 5.00 -7.70
C ARG A 227 -0.96 3.85 -7.62
N TYR A 228 -2.19 4.10 -7.22
CA TYR A 228 -3.22 3.08 -7.03
C TYR A 228 -4.41 3.37 -7.93
N ILE A 229 -5.19 2.33 -8.21
CA ILE A 229 -6.42 2.50 -9.01
C ILE A 229 -7.35 3.48 -8.30
N ASN A 230 -7.70 4.57 -8.96
CA ASN A 230 -8.61 5.63 -8.46
C ASN A 230 -8.20 6.24 -7.10
N ASP A 231 -6.92 6.28 -6.75
CA ASP A 231 -6.42 6.75 -5.46
C ASP A 231 -6.94 8.16 -5.09
N ALA A 232 -6.87 9.13 -5.98
CA ALA A 232 -7.41 10.47 -5.74
C ALA A 232 -8.94 10.45 -5.49
N LYS A 233 -9.71 9.68 -6.28
CA LYS A 233 -11.16 9.56 -6.11
C LYS A 233 -11.54 8.86 -4.81
N VAL A 234 -10.75 7.89 -4.37
CA VAL A 234 -10.93 7.25 -3.05
C VAL A 234 -10.71 8.27 -1.94
N ALA A 235 -9.66 9.08 -2.01
CA ALA A 235 -9.41 10.14 -1.03
C ALA A 235 -10.54 11.17 -0.98
N GLU A 236 -11.07 11.60 -2.13
CA GLU A 236 -12.23 12.50 -2.24
C GLU A 236 -13.50 11.90 -1.62
N ALA A 237 -13.76 10.60 -1.88
CA ALA A 237 -14.90 9.91 -1.29
C ALA A 237 -14.79 9.81 0.24
N LEU A 238 -13.58 9.55 0.75
CA LEU A 238 -13.30 9.53 2.19
C LEU A 238 -13.55 10.91 2.82
N ALA A 239 -13.06 11.98 2.21
CA ALA A 239 -13.30 13.34 2.70
C ALA A 239 -14.80 13.66 2.81
N GLN A 240 -15.60 13.29 1.79
CA GLN A 240 -17.06 13.46 1.84
C GLN A 240 -17.70 12.67 3.00
N MET A 241 -17.21 11.46 3.29
CA MET A 241 -17.71 10.64 4.40
C MET A 241 -17.34 11.25 5.76
N PHE A 242 -16.13 11.74 5.92
CA PHE A 242 -15.68 12.39 7.15
C PHE A 242 -16.40 13.72 7.41
N ASN A 243 -16.70 14.49 6.36
CA ASN A 243 -17.51 15.71 6.49
C ASN A 243 -18.92 15.43 7.06
N ARG A 244 -19.52 14.26 6.78
CA ARG A 244 -20.83 13.88 7.32
C ARG A 244 -20.83 13.61 8.83
N ILE A 245 -19.70 13.32 9.41
CA ILE A 245 -19.53 13.09 10.85
C ILE A 245 -18.94 14.29 11.58
N GLY A 246 -18.77 15.44 10.90
CA GLY A 246 -18.30 16.68 11.50
C GLY A 246 -16.80 16.96 11.36
N ILE A 247 -16.01 16.05 10.77
CA ILE A 247 -14.60 16.31 10.47
C ILE A 247 -14.53 17.07 9.12
N GLU A 248 -14.08 18.32 9.13
CA GLU A 248 -13.85 19.09 7.89
C GLU A 248 -12.60 18.56 7.17
N ALA A 249 -12.82 17.56 6.33
CA ALA A 249 -11.75 16.89 5.61
C ALA A 249 -11.50 17.55 4.25
N SER A 250 -10.26 17.93 3.99
CA SER A 250 -9.75 18.33 2.67
C SER A 250 -8.86 17.24 2.09
N VAL A 251 -8.58 17.31 0.78
CA VAL A 251 -7.72 16.34 0.08
C VAL A 251 -6.59 17.07 -0.61
N GLU A 252 -5.36 16.61 -0.39
CA GLU A 252 -4.18 17.01 -1.13
C GLU A 252 -3.54 15.77 -1.76
N THR A 253 -3.54 15.71 -3.10
CA THR A 253 -2.90 14.61 -3.83
C THR A 253 -1.70 15.09 -4.63
N MET A 254 -0.74 14.19 -4.83
CA MET A 254 0.48 14.48 -5.57
C MET A 254 1.02 13.23 -6.26
N THR A 255 1.99 13.39 -7.15
CA THR A 255 2.63 12.23 -7.79
C THR A 255 3.31 11.35 -6.75
N LYS A 256 3.34 10.03 -7.00
CA LYS A 256 3.91 9.04 -6.07
C LYS A 256 5.33 9.37 -5.62
N ALA A 257 6.17 9.92 -6.51
CA ALA A 257 7.56 10.25 -6.18
C ALA A 257 7.64 11.36 -5.12
N VAL A 258 6.82 12.41 -5.26
CA VAL A 258 6.71 13.50 -4.29
C VAL A 258 6.05 12.99 -3.02
N TYR A 259 4.94 12.27 -3.15
CA TYR A 259 4.15 11.76 -2.03
C TYR A 259 4.98 10.90 -1.08
N PHE A 260 5.64 9.86 -1.58
CA PHE A 260 6.40 8.94 -0.73
C PHE A 260 7.63 9.58 -0.10
N LYS A 261 8.26 10.54 -0.79
CA LYS A 261 9.35 11.33 -0.21
C LYS A 261 8.86 12.14 0.99
N ARG A 262 7.79 12.91 0.83
CA ARG A 262 7.18 13.73 1.89
C ARG A 262 6.60 12.87 3.02
N ALA A 263 5.83 11.83 2.69
CA ALA A 263 5.23 10.91 3.65
C ALA A 263 6.26 10.18 4.53
N SER A 264 7.50 10.00 4.06
CA SER A 264 8.52 9.28 4.81
C SER A 264 9.52 10.20 5.50
N ARG A 265 9.89 11.33 4.89
CA ARG A 265 11.02 12.20 5.31
C ARG A 265 10.78 13.68 5.02
N GLY A 266 9.56 14.12 4.77
CA GLY A 266 9.26 15.52 4.44
C GLY A 266 9.14 16.43 5.66
N GLY A 267 8.97 15.87 6.84
CA GLY A 267 8.86 16.58 8.11
C GLY A 267 10.21 16.88 8.76
N PRO A 268 10.21 17.60 9.88
CA PRO A 268 11.41 17.92 10.65
C PRO A 268 12.19 16.65 11.05
N ASN A 269 13.53 16.73 11.02
CA ASN A 269 14.44 15.61 11.36
C ASN A 269 14.21 14.33 10.54
N ASP A 270 13.91 14.47 9.25
CA ASP A 270 13.60 13.35 8.36
C ASP A 270 12.43 12.47 8.85
N SER A 271 11.47 13.07 9.56
CA SER A 271 10.25 12.39 10.01
C SER A 271 9.16 12.41 8.94
N PRO A 272 8.10 11.58 9.07
CA PRO A 272 6.90 11.70 8.25
C PRO A 272 6.29 13.10 8.33
N GLU A 273 5.92 13.68 7.17
CA GLU A 273 5.35 15.04 7.12
C GLU A 273 3.86 15.06 7.46
N PHE A 274 3.12 14.10 6.93
CA PHE A 274 1.66 14.13 6.93
C PHE A 274 1.03 13.54 8.21
N SER A 275 -0.18 14.02 8.53
CA SER A 275 -0.98 13.55 9.66
C SER A 275 -1.89 12.39 9.29
N PHE A 276 -2.44 12.40 8.09
CA PHE A 276 -3.41 11.40 7.63
C PHE A 276 -3.11 11.02 6.17
N MET A 277 -2.84 9.76 5.94
CA MET A 277 -2.22 9.28 4.70
C MET A 277 -3.01 8.12 4.09
N LEU A 278 -3.32 8.21 2.79
CA LEU A 278 -3.84 7.09 2.00
C LEU A 278 -2.66 6.33 1.39
N LEU A 279 -2.55 5.06 1.73
CA LEU A 279 -1.43 4.21 1.36
C LEU A 279 -1.93 2.83 0.89
N GLY A 280 -1.04 2.04 0.33
CA GLY A 280 -1.31 0.64 -0.01
C GLY A 280 -0.09 -0.23 0.25
N TRP A 281 -0.33 -1.43 0.76
CA TRP A 281 0.69 -2.45 0.98
C TRP A 281 0.35 -3.73 0.26
N GLY A 282 1.29 -4.30 -0.46
CA GLY A 282 1.21 -5.64 -1.03
C GLY A 282 2.25 -6.53 -0.36
N ALA A 283 1.82 -7.58 0.31
CA ALA A 283 2.71 -8.48 1.01
C ALA A 283 3.38 -9.46 0.03
N GLY A 284 4.59 -9.13 -0.41
CA GLY A 284 5.35 -9.95 -1.35
C GLY A 284 5.71 -11.35 -0.83
N SER A 285 5.78 -11.53 0.51
CA SER A 285 6.01 -12.84 1.12
C SER A 285 4.77 -13.74 1.17
N GLY A 286 3.56 -13.20 0.86
CA GLY A 286 2.30 -13.93 1.01
C GLY A 286 1.90 -14.20 2.46
N GLU A 287 2.46 -13.48 3.42
CA GLU A 287 2.25 -13.70 4.86
C GLU A 287 2.04 -12.36 5.60
N ALA A 288 1.23 -12.37 6.66
CA ALA A 288 0.89 -11.20 7.46
C ALA A 288 2.10 -10.59 8.22
N SER A 289 3.19 -11.33 8.39
CA SER A 289 4.43 -10.80 8.98
C SER A 289 4.99 -9.61 8.21
N SER A 290 4.84 -9.59 6.88
CA SER A 290 5.33 -8.49 6.04
C SER A 290 4.70 -7.13 6.40
N PRO A 291 3.35 -6.94 6.34
CA PRO A 291 2.75 -5.69 6.74
C PRO A 291 2.88 -5.40 8.25
N LEU A 292 2.76 -6.41 9.12
CA LEU A 292 2.90 -6.22 10.57
C LEU A 292 4.28 -5.68 10.93
N LYS A 293 5.36 -6.33 10.47
CA LYS A 293 6.73 -5.89 10.68
C LYS A 293 7.01 -4.50 10.13
N ALA A 294 6.48 -4.18 8.95
CA ALA A 294 6.82 -2.93 8.27
C ALA A 294 5.97 -1.75 8.72
N LEU A 295 4.67 -1.94 8.98
CA LEU A 295 3.69 -0.88 9.18
C LEU A 295 3.31 -0.67 10.64
N LEU A 296 3.29 -1.73 11.47
CA LEU A 296 2.68 -1.70 12.79
C LEU A 296 3.64 -1.99 13.94
N HIS A 297 4.79 -2.65 13.67
CA HIS A 297 5.84 -2.75 14.69
C HIS A 297 6.35 -1.34 15.04
N THR A 298 6.63 -1.10 16.32
CA THR A 298 7.28 0.13 16.77
C THR A 298 8.53 0.41 15.93
N PHE A 299 8.69 1.66 15.51
CA PHE A 299 9.81 2.07 14.65
C PHE A 299 11.15 1.89 15.37
N ASP A 300 11.98 1.02 14.84
CA ASP A 300 13.37 0.80 15.27
C ASP A 300 14.30 0.76 14.05
N LYS A 301 14.96 1.89 13.77
CA LYS A 301 15.87 2.03 12.64
C LYS A 301 17.05 1.05 12.72
N SER A 302 17.53 0.73 13.91
CA SER A 302 18.70 -0.14 14.12
C SER A 302 18.42 -1.58 13.73
N LYS A 303 17.17 -2.02 13.89
CA LYS A 303 16.72 -3.39 13.57
C LYS A 303 15.95 -3.49 12.26
N GLY A 304 15.68 -2.35 11.57
CA GLY A 304 14.87 -2.30 10.36
C GLY A 304 13.39 -2.65 10.60
N LEU A 305 12.90 -2.48 11.83
CA LEU A 305 11.51 -2.73 12.21
C LEU A 305 10.70 -1.44 12.10
N GLY A 306 9.42 -1.55 11.73
CA GLY A 306 8.54 -0.40 11.55
C GLY A 306 9.01 0.58 10.47
N ALA A 307 9.81 0.13 9.50
CA ALA A 307 10.43 1.02 8.51
C ALA A 307 9.42 1.81 7.66
N ALA A 308 8.21 1.31 7.49
CA ALA A 308 7.11 1.98 6.82
C ALA A 308 5.99 2.43 7.79
N ASN A 309 6.21 2.34 9.10
CA ASN A 309 5.30 2.84 10.14
C ASN A 309 5.40 4.37 10.23
N ARG A 310 4.75 5.05 9.29
CA ARG A 310 4.77 6.52 9.19
C ARG A 310 3.93 7.19 10.26
N GLY A 311 2.89 6.52 10.73
CA GLY A 311 2.03 6.96 11.83
C GLY A 311 2.65 6.81 13.21
N ARG A 312 3.77 6.07 13.31
CA ARG A 312 4.45 5.73 14.57
C ARG A 312 3.53 5.02 15.57
N HIS A 313 2.63 4.17 15.08
CA HIS A 313 1.94 3.21 15.94
C HIS A 313 2.94 2.47 16.83
N SER A 314 2.60 2.26 18.10
CA SER A 314 3.45 1.53 19.05
C SER A 314 2.59 0.83 20.09
N ASP A 315 2.72 -0.49 20.16
CA ASP A 315 2.15 -1.33 21.21
C ASP A 315 3.12 -2.49 21.51
N PRO A 316 3.68 -2.56 22.74
CA PRO A 316 4.62 -3.61 23.11
C PRO A 316 4.08 -5.03 22.93
N ARG A 317 2.76 -5.24 23.09
CA ARG A 317 2.14 -6.57 22.89
C ARG A 317 2.24 -7.00 21.43
N VAL A 318 1.97 -6.05 20.52
CA VAL A 318 2.10 -6.26 19.07
C VAL A 318 3.53 -6.54 18.68
N ASP A 319 4.48 -5.76 19.22
CA ASP A 319 5.91 -5.93 18.94
C ASP A 319 6.42 -7.32 19.37
N GLU A 320 6.02 -7.77 20.57
CA GLU A 320 6.39 -9.09 21.09
C GLU A 320 5.83 -10.23 20.22
N LEU A 321 4.55 -10.16 19.85
CA LEU A 321 3.90 -11.16 18.99
C LEU A 321 4.57 -11.22 17.61
N ILE A 322 4.87 -10.07 16.99
CA ILE A 322 5.57 -10.01 15.71
C ILE A 322 6.96 -10.65 15.82
N GLN A 323 7.76 -10.28 16.85
CA GLN A 323 9.11 -10.80 17.01
C GLN A 323 9.10 -12.31 17.27
N LYS A 324 8.16 -12.80 18.07
CA LYS A 324 7.95 -14.23 18.31
C LYS A 324 7.57 -14.97 17.02
N ALA A 325 6.64 -14.41 16.25
CA ALA A 325 6.24 -15.00 14.97
C ALA A 325 7.41 -15.10 13.99
N LEU A 326 8.23 -14.05 13.87
CA LEU A 326 9.40 -14.03 12.99
C LEU A 326 10.46 -15.09 13.33
N ALA A 327 10.47 -15.63 14.55
CA ALA A 327 11.38 -16.69 14.99
C ALA A 327 10.70 -18.08 15.09
N THR A 328 9.39 -18.18 14.87
CA THR A 328 8.62 -19.43 15.00
C THR A 328 8.64 -20.19 13.67
N VAL A 329 9.28 -21.36 13.65
CA VAL A 329 9.42 -22.21 12.46
C VAL A 329 8.12 -22.93 12.14
N ASP A 330 7.40 -23.41 13.16
CA ASP A 330 6.10 -24.05 12.98
C ASP A 330 5.10 -23.07 12.34
N SER A 331 4.57 -23.45 11.18
CA SER A 331 3.73 -22.59 10.36
C SER A 331 2.42 -22.21 11.04
N ASP A 332 1.77 -23.19 11.69
CA ASP A 332 0.45 -22.98 12.31
C ASP A 332 0.57 -22.11 13.56
N ALA A 333 1.59 -22.36 14.38
CA ALA A 333 1.89 -21.52 15.54
C ALA A 333 2.24 -20.10 15.12
N ARG A 334 3.03 -19.93 14.05
CA ARG A 334 3.36 -18.61 13.48
C ARG A 334 2.12 -17.91 12.98
N GLY A 335 1.25 -18.60 12.24
CA GLY A 335 -0.01 -18.04 11.73
C GLY A 335 -0.90 -17.52 12.86
N LYS A 336 -1.04 -18.22 13.97
CA LYS A 336 -1.81 -17.79 15.15
C LYS A 336 -1.23 -16.52 15.78
N LEU A 337 0.09 -16.43 15.95
CA LEU A 337 0.75 -15.25 16.50
C LEU A 337 0.53 -14.00 15.59
N LEU A 338 0.58 -14.18 14.28
CA LEU A 338 0.34 -13.09 13.31
C LEU A 338 -1.12 -12.65 13.31
N ALA A 339 -2.07 -13.58 13.40
CA ALA A 339 -3.49 -13.28 13.53
C ALA A 339 -3.78 -12.48 14.79
N GLU A 340 -3.26 -12.90 15.94
CA GLU A 340 -3.39 -12.21 17.22
C GLU A 340 -2.77 -10.80 17.17
N ALA A 341 -1.56 -10.66 16.63
CA ALA A 341 -0.93 -9.36 16.43
C ALA A 341 -1.79 -8.42 15.57
N THR A 342 -2.44 -8.96 14.52
CA THR A 342 -3.35 -8.19 13.65
C THR A 342 -4.61 -7.76 14.40
N GLU A 343 -5.21 -8.63 15.21
CA GLU A 343 -6.39 -8.33 16.01
C GLU A 343 -6.14 -7.19 17.00
N ILE A 344 -4.98 -7.19 17.67
CA ILE A 344 -4.60 -6.10 18.57
C ILE A 344 -4.30 -4.82 17.78
N ALA A 345 -3.40 -4.88 16.80
CA ALA A 345 -2.92 -3.68 16.11
C ALA A 345 -4.01 -2.99 15.29
N VAL A 346 -4.81 -3.75 14.56
CA VAL A 346 -5.84 -3.22 13.65
C VAL A 346 -7.22 -3.23 14.30
N GLY A 347 -7.56 -4.28 15.06
CA GLY A 347 -8.89 -4.45 15.67
C GLY A 347 -9.09 -3.64 16.95
N GLU A 348 -8.12 -3.65 17.88
CA GLU A 348 -8.22 -2.91 19.14
C GLU A 348 -7.70 -1.48 18.99
N ASN A 349 -6.49 -1.34 18.44
CA ASN A 349 -5.76 -0.06 18.40
C ASN A 349 -6.12 0.80 17.20
N PHE A 350 -6.71 0.24 16.13
CA PHE A 350 -6.95 0.94 14.86
C PHE A 350 -5.66 1.62 14.35
N GLY A 351 -4.57 0.84 14.36
CA GLY A 351 -3.22 1.28 14.02
C GLY A 351 -2.99 1.61 12.55
#